data_1b284dfd5fc3802b49aafa3886ec795f
#
_entry.id   1b284dfd5fc3802b49aafa3886ec795f
#
_cell.length_a   1.000
_cell.length_b   1.000
_cell.length_c   1.000
_cell.angle_alpha   90.00
_cell.angle_beta   90.00
_cell.angle_gamma   90.00
#
_symmetry.space_group_name_H-M   'P 1'
#
loop_
_entity.id
_entity.type
_entity.pdbx_description
1 polymer ?
#
loop_
_entity_poly.entity_id
_entity_poly.type
_entity_poly.pdbx_seq_one_letter_code
_entity_poly.pdbx_strand_id
1 'polypeptide(L)'
;LAAVGKCAVLIATGTEGQHNAEITDALLSSAKAGGNVSSAKAAKAVQWVTMSETEKPVSSFAGFSGPICALRTKTEMSKIRWHVKGDYFVSISPKAGAPSVLIHQLSKGNSQQPFSKAKGEAQAACFHPNKPFLFVASQQHVRVYHLVKQAMVKRLISGCRWISSLDIHKSGDHLIVGSLDRRMVWFDLDLSSTPYKTLKYHERAVRAVQFHHRYPLMASASDDGSVHIFHSMVYSDLMRNPLIVPVKILRGHTIQNRHGVLTLAFHPTQPWIFTAGADGKIFLYQDI
;
A
#
# COMPACT_ATOMS: atom_id res chain seq x y z
N LEU A 1 4.00 -0.26 -11.27
CA LEU A 1 3.79 -1.59 -10.71
C LEU A 1 2.31 -1.91 -10.66
N ALA A 2 1.90 -2.96 -11.32
CA ALA A 2 0.52 -3.43 -11.32
C ALA A 2 0.49 -4.88 -10.82
N ALA A 3 -0.50 -5.23 -9.97
CA ALA A 3 -0.72 -6.60 -9.53
C ALA A 3 -2.04 -7.11 -10.07
N VAL A 4 -2.01 -8.29 -10.68
CA VAL A 4 -3.21 -8.97 -11.18
C VAL A 4 -3.15 -10.43 -10.72
N GLY A 5 -4.01 -10.78 -9.78
CA GLY A 5 -4.09 -12.12 -9.24
C GLY A 5 -2.76 -12.60 -8.65
N LYS A 6 -2.11 -13.54 -9.30
CA LYS A 6 -0.83 -14.13 -8.86
C LYS A 6 0.41 -13.48 -9.49
N CYS A 7 0.24 -12.39 -10.22
CA CYS A 7 1.33 -11.73 -10.93
C CYS A 7 1.41 -10.25 -10.58
N ALA A 8 2.61 -9.76 -10.30
CA ALA A 8 2.91 -8.34 -10.27
C ALA A 8 3.81 -8.00 -11.44
N VAL A 9 3.38 -7.06 -12.25
CA VAL A 9 4.11 -6.60 -13.42
C VAL A 9 4.81 -5.29 -13.09
N LEU A 10 6.10 -5.21 -13.38
CA LEU A 10 6.92 -4.03 -13.20
C LEU A 10 7.19 -3.40 -14.56
N ILE A 11 6.80 -2.15 -14.69
CA ILE A 11 7.01 -1.36 -15.88
C ILE A 11 7.89 -0.18 -15.50
N ALA A 12 9.05 -0.05 -16.12
CA ALA A 12 9.88 1.13 -16.00
C ALA A 12 9.38 2.20 -16.97
N THR A 13 9.13 3.39 -16.46
CA THR A 13 8.72 4.54 -17.27
C THR A 13 9.87 5.53 -17.39
N GLY A 14 10.09 6.09 -18.59
CA GLY A 14 10.98 7.23 -18.80
C GLY A 14 10.34 8.54 -18.31
N THR A 15 11.05 9.64 -18.55
CA THR A 15 10.63 11.00 -18.14
C THR A 15 9.31 11.45 -18.75
N GLU A 16 8.98 10.94 -19.92
CA GLU A 16 7.74 11.26 -20.66
C GLU A 16 6.63 10.22 -20.49
N GLY A 17 6.79 9.28 -19.53
CA GLY A 17 5.82 8.22 -19.26
C GLY A 17 5.87 7.05 -20.27
N GLN A 18 6.78 7.09 -21.23
CA GLN A 18 7.02 5.97 -22.16
C GLN A 18 7.77 4.84 -21.48
N HIS A 19 7.63 3.62 -22.01
CA HIS A 19 8.37 2.48 -21.51
C HIS A 19 9.88 2.66 -21.73
N ASN A 20 10.65 2.55 -20.64
CA ASN A 20 12.11 2.60 -20.73
C ASN A 20 12.67 1.18 -20.80
N ALA A 21 13.04 0.77 -22.02
CA ALA A 21 13.58 -0.55 -22.30
C ALA A 21 14.93 -0.78 -21.59
N GLU A 22 15.81 0.22 -21.55
CA GLU A 22 17.15 0.09 -20.93
C GLU A 22 17.06 -0.21 -19.43
N ILE A 23 16.19 0.52 -18.70
CA ILE A 23 15.95 0.26 -17.28
C ILE A 23 15.33 -1.13 -17.09
N THR A 24 14.42 -1.52 -17.96
CA THR A 24 13.78 -2.83 -17.89
C THR A 24 14.80 -3.94 -18.14
N ASP A 25 15.68 -3.81 -19.13
CA ASP A 25 16.73 -4.77 -19.41
C ASP A 25 17.79 -4.86 -18.30
N ALA A 26 18.12 -3.73 -17.67
CA ALA A 26 18.99 -3.72 -16.49
C ALA A 26 18.35 -4.46 -15.30
N LEU A 27 17.04 -4.29 -15.07
CA LEU A 27 16.29 -5.03 -14.06
C LEU A 27 16.22 -6.53 -14.36
N LEU A 28 16.02 -6.89 -15.63
CA LEU A 28 15.98 -8.28 -16.06
C LEU A 28 17.35 -8.96 -15.95
N SER A 29 18.42 -8.24 -16.24
CA SER A 29 19.80 -8.72 -16.09
C SER A 29 20.12 -8.98 -14.64
N SER A 30 19.75 -8.07 -13.74
CA SER A 30 19.94 -8.23 -12.30
C SER A 30 19.09 -9.38 -11.73
N ALA A 31 17.87 -9.56 -12.21
CA ALA A 31 16.98 -10.66 -11.82
C ALA A 31 17.51 -12.03 -12.27
N LYS A 32 18.15 -12.10 -13.45
CA LYS A 32 18.79 -13.32 -13.96
C LYS A 32 20.08 -13.66 -13.21
N ALA A 33 20.89 -12.65 -12.86
CA ALA A 33 22.17 -12.83 -12.21
C ALA A 33 22.07 -13.12 -10.70
N GLY A 34 21.00 -12.71 -10.06
CA GLY A 34 20.92 -12.62 -8.59
C GLY A 34 19.77 -13.34 -7.92
N GLY A 35 19.06 -14.24 -8.57
CA GLY A 35 17.92 -14.97 -7.99
C GLY A 35 18.19 -15.74 -6.68
N ASN A 36 19.07 -15.23 -5.82
CA ASN A 36 19.32 -15.73 -4.48
C ASN A 36 18.21 -15.25 -3.54
N VAL A 37 17.18 -16.03 -3.44
CA VAL A 37 16.16 -15.85 -2.41
C VAL A 37 16.80 -16.17 -1.06
N SER A 38 16.95 -15.18 -0.21
CA SER A 38 17.67 -15.25 1.06
C SER A 38 17.04 -16.20 2.11
N SER A 39 15.88 -16.79 1.79
CA SER A 39 15.32 -17.90 2.56
C SER A 39 14.72 -18.96 1.62
N ALA A 40 15.00 -20.23 1.89
CA ALA A 40 14.46 -21.37 1.13
C ALA A 40 12.91 -21.39 1.06
N LYS A 41 12.22 -20.74 2.00
CA LYS A 41 10.76 -20.62 2.03
C LYS A 41 10.25 -19.54 1.08
N ALA A 42 10.93 -18.41 0.97
CA ALA A 42 10.56 -17.35 0.03
C ALA A 42 10.83 -17.77 -1.42
N ALA A 43 11.92 -18.51 -1.68
CA ALA A 43 12.23 -19.09 -2.98
C ALA A 43 11.14 -20.00 -3.53
N LYS A 44 10.47 -20.72 -2.65
CA LYS A 44 9.32 -21.58 -3.03
C LYS A 44 8.03 -20.81 -3.28
N ALA A 45 7.93 -19.57 -2.83
CA ALA A 45 6.69 -18.77 -2.87
C ALA A 45 6.64 -17.79 -4.05
N VAL A 46 7.79 -17.37 -4.57
CA VAL A 46 7.91 -16.28 -5.55
C VAL A 46 8.94 -16.62 -6.61
N GLN A 47 8.62 -16.28 -7.84
CA GLN A 47 9.54 -16.37 -8.98
C GLN A 47 9.59 -15.03 -9.71
N TRP A 48 10.80 -14.51 -9.93
CA TRP A 48 11.04 -13.40 -10.83
C TRP A 48 11.17 -13.97 -12.25
N VAL A 49 10.38 -13.47 -13.18
CA VAL A 49 10.34 -13.97 -14.56
C VAL A 49 10.34 -12.81 -15.55
N THR A 50 10.98 -13.06 -16.69
CA THR A 50 10.81 -12.21 -17.87
C THR A 50 9.59 -12.71 -18.62
N MET A 51 8.65 -11.84 -18.92
CA MET A 51 7.48 -12.17 -19.73
C MET A 51 7.70 -11.66 -21.15
N SER A 52 7.58 -12.56 -22.13
CA SER A 52 7.52 -12.22 -23.54
C SER A 52 6.18 -11.54 -23.88
N GLU A 53 6.09 -10.93 -25.07
CA GLU A 53 4.86 -10.28 -25.51
C GLU A 53 3.64 -11.20 -25.53
N THR A 54 3.85 -12.49 -25.82
CA THR A 54 2.78 -13.50 -25.89
C THR A 54 2.28 -13.97 -24.51
N GLU A 55 3.03 -13.73 -23.45
CA GLU A 55 2.72 -14.19 -22.08
C GLU A 55 2.16 -13.08 -21.17
N LYS A 56 1.86 -11.90 -21.71
CA LYS A 56 1.35 -10.78 -20.93
C LYS A 56 0.02 -11.15 -20.28
N PRO A 57 -0.13 -10.96 -18.96
CA PRO A 57 -1.30 -11.45 -18.21
C PRO A 57 -2.59 -10.68 -18.52
N VAL A 58 -2.51 -9.55 -19.21
CA VAL A 58 -3.66 -8.71 -19.55
C VAL A 58 -3.43 -8.06 -20.90
N SER A 59 -4.44 -8.07 -21.74
CA SER A 59 -4.44 -7.38 -23.05
C SER A 59 -4.17 -5.87 -22.96
N SER A 60 -4.42 -5.26 -21.79
CA SER A 60 -4.13 -3.84 -21.55
C SER A 60 -2.64 -3.48 -21.57
N PHE A 61 -1.73 -4.46 -21.49
CA PHE A 61 -0.28 -4.25 -21.67
C PHE A 61 0.18 -4.38 -23.12
N ALA A 62 -0.71 -4.56 -24.05
CA ALA A 62 -0.39 -4.70 -25.49
C ALA A 62 0.32 -3.47 -26.11
N GLY A 63 0.21 -2.30 -25.48
CA GLY A 63 0.90 -1.07 -25.92
C GLY A 63 2.38 -0.97 -25.52
N PHE A 64 2.88 -1.89 -24.70
CA PHE A 64 4.29 -1.90 -24.30
C PHE A 64 5.05 -2.91 -25.15
N SER A 65 5.97 -2.43 -25.97
CA SER A 65 6.89 -3.27 -26.74
C SER A 65 8.05 -3.75 -25.84
N GLY A 66 8.48 -4.97 -26.05
CA GLY A 66 9.62 -5.56 -25.36
C GLY A 66 9.30 -6.38 -24.10
N PRO A 67 10.33 -7.00 -23.51
CA PRO A 67 10.18 -7.86 -22.34
C PRO A 67 9.78 -7.05 -21.09
N ILE A 68 8.93 -7.64 -20.27
CA ILE A 68 8.46 -7.05 -19.01
C ILE A 68 8.96 -7.89 -17.85
N CYS A 69 9.45 -7.22 -16.81
CA CYS A 69 9.81 -7.90 -15.57
C CYS A 69 8.52 -8.19 -14.78
N ALA A 70 8.35 -9.43 -14.40
CA ALA A 70 7.20 -9.87 -13.63
C ALA A 70 7.58 -10.71 -12.42
N LEU A 71 6.80 -10.57 -11.37
CA LEU A 71 6.89 -11.34 -10.15
C LEU A 71 5.69 -12.28 -10.09
N ARG A 72 5.91 -13.59 -10.21
CA ARG A 72 4.85 -14.60 -10.05
C ARG A 72 4.83 -15.13 -8.61
N THR A 73 3.66 -15.16 -8.01
CA THR A 73 3.42 -15.73 -6.67
C THR A 73 2.50 -16.94 -6.76
N LYS A 74 2.62 -17.86 -5.80
CA LYS A 74 1.72 -19.01 -5.73
C LYS A 74 0.29 -18.66 -5.37
N THR A 75 0.13 -17.61 -4.56
CA THR A 75 -1.15 -17.13 -4.05
C THR A 75 -1.46 -15.76 -4.57
N GLU A 76 -2.73 -15.42 -4.65
CA GLU A 76 -3.19 -14.11 -5.10
C GLU A 76 -2.68 -12.99 -4.20
N MET A 77 -2.15 -11.93 -4.81
CA MET A 77 -1.76 -10.71 -4.14
C MET A 77 -2.97 -9.78 -4.02
N SER A 78 -3.19 -9.27 -2.84
CA SER A 78 -4.28 -8.31 -2.58
C SER A 78 -3.81 -6.87 -2.63
N LYS A 79 -2.58 -6.61 -2.19
CA LYS A 79 -2.03 -5.26 -2.12
C LYS A 79 -0.53 -5.25 -2.35
N ILE A 80 -0.06 -4.13 -2.92
CA ILE A 80 1.35 -3.80 -3.10
C ILE A 80 1.57 -2.38 -2.62
N ARG A 81 2.70 -2.14 -1.94
CA ARG A 81 3.11 -0.81 -1.50
C ARG A 81 4.60 -0.62 -1.70
N TRP A 82 4.97 0.51 -2.31
CA TRP A 82 6.36 0.92 -2.45
C TRP A 82 6.93 1.51 -1.17
N HIS A 83 8.23 1.30 -0.98
CA HIS A 83 9.02 2.12 -0.07
C HIS A 83 9.32 3.46 -0.73
N VAL A 84 9.43 4.54 0.04
CA VAL A 84 9.67 5.90 -0.45
C VAL A 84 10.94 6.01 -1.33
N LYS A 85 11.95 5.20 -1.05
CA LYS A 85 13.21 5.17 -1.82
C LYS A 85 13.12 4.45 -3.18
N GLY A 86 11.99 3.81 -3.51
CA GLY A 86 11.75 3.23 -4.82
C GLY A 86 12.40 1.86 -5.10
N ASP A 87 13.35 1.38 -4.30
CA ASP A 87 14.03 0.08 -4.52
C ASP A 87 13.30 -1.10 -3.88
N TYR A 88 12.51 -0.83 -2.86
CA TYR A 88 11.78 -1.86 -2.12
C TYR A 88 10.28 -1.72 -2.28
N PHE A 89 9.60 -2.84 -2.35
CA PHE A 89 8.15 -2.90 -2.22
C PHE A 89 7.71 -4.11 -1.40
N VAL A 90 6.55 -4.03 -0.81
CA VAL A 90 5.92 -5.12 -0.06
C VAL A 90 4.70 -5.62 -0.83
N SER A 91 4.56 -6.95 -0.93
CA SER A 91 3.36 -7.61 -1.42
C SER A 91 2.63 -8.33 -0.29
N ILE A 92 1.32 -8.35 -0.39
CA ILE A 92 0.43 -8.95 0.61
C ILE A 92 -0.45 -9.97 -0.09
N SER A 93 -0.40 -11.20 0.42
CA SER A 93 -1.22 -12.32 -0.02
C SER A 93 -1.92 -12.94 1.20
N PRO A 94 -3.12 -12.48 1.59
CA PRO A 94 -3.76 -12.89 2.85
C PRO A 94 -3.93 -14.39 2.99
N LYS A 95 -4.26 -15.06 1.88
CA LYS A 95 -4.49 -16.52 1.83
C LYS A 95 -3.21 -17.38 1.78
N ALA A 96 -2.02 -16.76 1.78
CA ALA A 96 -0.77 -17.49 1.65
C ALA A 96 -0.27 -18.15 2.96
N GLY A 97 -0.93 -17.93 4.08
CA GLY A 97 -0.46 -18.43 5.38
C GLY A 97 0.80 -17.71 5.87
N ALA A 98 1.87 -18.46 6.17
CA ALA A 98 3.11 -17.88 6.69
C ALA A 98 3.80 -16.88 5.75
N PRO A 99 3.88 -17.07 4.40
CA PRO A 99 4.44 -16.08 3.50
C PRO A 99 3.44 -15.00 3.05
N SER A 100 2.49 -14.61 3.92
CA SER A 100 1.46 -13.61 3.60
C SER A 100 2.00 -12.21 3.32
N VAL A 101 3.20 -11.91 3.80
CA VAL A 101 3.91 -10.64 3.58
C VAL A 101 5.30 -10.94 3.05
N LEU A 102 5.62 -10.39 1.88
CA LEU A 102 6.92 -10.51 1.25
C LEU A 102 7.47 -9.13 0.92
N ILE A 103 8.74 -8.94 1.19
CA ILE A 103 9.48 -7.74 0.79
C ILE A 103 10.33 -8.10 -0.41
N HIS A 104 10.26 -7.27 -1.43
CA HIS A 104 10.97 -7.42 -2.68
C HIS A 104 11.96 -6.28 -2.84
N GLN A 105 13.17 -6.60 -3.24
CA GLN A 105 14.20 -5.63 -3.63
C GLN A 105 14.38 -5.67 -5.14
N LEU A 106 14.12 -4.54 -5.79
CA LEU A 106 14.12 -4.45 -7.24
C LEU A 106 15.54 -4.56 -7.81
N SER A 107 16.49 -3.79 -7.29
CA SER A 107 17.87 -3.75 -7.77
C SER A 107 18.60 -5.09 -7.73
N LYS A 108 18.17 -6.02 -6.86
CA LYS A 108 18.77 -7.36 -6.72
C LYS A 108 17.88 -8.50 -7.21
N GLY A 109 16.66 -8.21 -7.68
CA GLY A 109 15.69 -9.25 -8.05
C GLY A 109 15.43 -10.25 -6.90
N ASN A 110 15.48 -9.76 -5.66
CA ASN A 110 15.41 -10.61 -4.47
C ASN A 110 14.10 -10.44 -3.72
N SER A 111 13.62 -11.54 -3.13
CA SER A 111 12.40 -11.55 -2.34
C SER A 111 12.66 -12.18 -0.98
N GLN A 112 12.23 -11.50 0.08
CA GLN A 112 12.46 -11.92 1.46
C GLN A 112 11.15 -12.06 2.22
N GLN A 113 11.07 -13.08 3.05
CA GLN A 113 10.02 -13.19 4.05
C GLN A 113 10.53 -12.54 5.34
N PRO A 114 9.98 -11.37 5.75
CA PRO A 114 10.53 -10.63 6.89
C PRO A 114 10.28 -11.32 8.24
N PHE A 115 9.33 -12.27 8.30
CA PHE A 115 8.98 -12.94 9.56
C PHE A 115 8.73 -14.44 9.34
N SER A 116 9.25 -15.26 10.23
CA SER A 116 9.06 -16.72 10.20
C SER A 116 7.68 -17.18 10.66
N LYS A 117 7.02 -16.38 11.52
CA LYS A 117 5.70 -16.67 12.09
C LYS A 117 4.78 -15.46 11.95
N ALA A 118 3.93 -15.45 10.93
CA ALA A 118 2.83 -14.50 10.84
C ALA A 118 1.64 -15.03 11.65
N LYS A 119 1.21 -14.28 12.68
CA LYS A 119 -0.03 -14.59 13.41
C LYS A 119 -1.19 -13.81 12.77
N GLY A 120 -2.11 -14.50 12.11
CA GLY A 120 -3.28 -13.93 11.45
C GLY A 120 -3.00 -13.47 10.01
N GLU A 121 -4.07 -13.29 9.25
CA GLU A 121 -4.02 -12.86 7.86
C GLU A 121 -3.61 -11.37 7.76
N ALA A 122 -2.58 -11.09 6.98
CA ALA A 122 -2.18 -9.73 6.69
C ALA A 122 -3.17 -9.09 5.71
N GLN A 123 -3.71 -7.93 6.07
CA GLN A 123 -4.68 -7.19 5.26
C GLN A 123 -4.04 -5.99 4.54
N ALA A 124 -3.07 -5.36 5.16
CA ALA A 124 -2.35 -4.24 4.61
C ALA A 124 -0.95 -4.12 5.24
N ALA A 125 -0.01 -3.51 4.53
CA ALA A 125 1.29 -3.16 5.07
C ALA A 125 1.80 -1.85 4.47
N CYS A 126 2.62 -1.12 5.22
CA CYS A 126 3.38 0.01 4.73
C CYS A 126 4.74 0.11 5.41
N PHE A 127 5.71 0.67 4.70
CA PHE A 127 7.02 0.97 5.25
C PHE A 127 6.99 2.28 6.03
N HIS A 128 7.79 2.36 7.08
CA HIS A 128 8.12 3.65 7.69
C HIS A 128 9.00 4.46 6.74
N PRO A 129 8.75 5.76 6.55
CA PRO A 129 9.50 6.56 5.58
C PRO A 129 11.00 6.67 5.87
N ASN A 130 11.41 6.78 7.15
CA ASN A 130 12.79 7.11 7.52
C ASN A 130 13.49 6.02 8.37
N LYS A 131 12.72 5.19 9.09
CA LYS A 131 13.27 4.17 10.00
C LYS A 131 13.06 2.77 9.39
N PRO A 132 13.86 1.76 9.72
CA PRO A 132 13.73 0.41 9.17
C PRO A 132 12.57 -0.35 9.82
N PHE A 133 11.37 0.21 9.78
CA PHE A 133 10.17 -0.42 10.30
C PHE A 133 9.18 -0.75 9.19
N LEU A 134 8.48 -1.86 9.37
CA LEU A 134 7.34 -2.27 8.57
C LEU A 134 6.11 -2.40 9.46
N PHE A 135 5.06 -1.72 9.08
CA PHE A 135 3.74 -1.85 9.69
C PHE A 135 2.94 -2.90 8.94
N VAL A 136 2.43 -3.87 9.66
CA VAL A 136 1.60 -4.94 9.09
C VAL A 136 0.28 -4.98 9.84
N ALA A 137 -0.80 -4.67 9.15
CA ALA A 137 -2.14 -4.80 9.67
C ALA A 137 -2.65 -6.23 9.47
N SER A 138 -3.07 -6.85 10.55
CA SER A 138 -3.98 -8.00 10.53
C SER A 138 -5.43 -7.50 10.61
N GLN A 139 -6.40 -8.39 10.80
CA GLN A 139 -7.81 -7.98 10.89
C GLN A 139 -8.08 -6.95 11.99
N GLN A 140 -7.44 -7.04 13.15
CA GLN A 140 -7.75 -6.21 14.33
C GLN A 140 -6.57 -5.40 14.87
N HIS A 141 -5.35 -5.74 14.51
CA HIS A 141 -4.15 -5.15 15.09
C HIS A 141 -3.17 -4.74 14.02
N VAL A 142 -2.41 -3.69 14.30
CA VAL A 142 -1.23 -3.34 13.50
C VAL A 142 0.01 -3.73 14.31
N ARG A 143 0.89 -4.50 13.69
CA ARG A 143 2.18 -4.90 14.26
C ARG A 143 3.29 -4.14 13.59
N VAL A 144 4.20 -3.62 14.40
CA VAL A 144 5.38 -2.89 13.94
C VAL A 144 6.58 -3.82 14.07
N TYR A 145 7.23 -4.08 12.95
CA TYR A 145 8.42 -4.92 12.88
C TYR A 145 9.64 -4.10 12.53
N HIS A 146 10.74 -4.38 13.23
CA HIS A 146 12.05 -3.84 12.90
C HIS A 146 12.72 -4.75 11.87
N LEU A 147 12.93 -4.26 10.65
CA LEU A 147 13.40 -5.09 9.53
C LEU A 147 14.84 -5.62 9.71
N VAL A 148 15.73 -4.81 10.29
CA VAL A 148 17.12 -5.23 10.53
C VAL A 148 17.20 -6.26 11.67
N LYS A 149 16.48 -6.03 12.77
CA LYS A 149 16.46 -6.95 13.92
C LYS A 149 15.53 -8.16 13.70
N GLN A 150 14.72 -8.14 12.66
CA GLN A 150 13.71 -9.16 12.32
C GLN A 150 12.78 -9.50 13.50
N ALA A 151 12.47 -8.51 14.32
CA ALA A 151 11.68 -8.65 15.54
C ALA A 151 10.47 -7.71 15.55
N MET A 152 9.38 -8.16 16.17
CA MET A 152 8.23 -7.31 16.46
C MET A 152 8.57 -6.37 17.61
N VAL A 153 8.43 -5.07 17.40
CA VAL A 153 8.78 -4.03 18.38
C VAL A 153 7.53 -3.52 19.11
N LYS A 154 6.42 -3.33 18.38
CA LYS A 154 5.20 -2.74 18.95
C LYS A 154 3.97 -3.40 18.34
N ARG A 155 2.90 -3.50 19.13
CA ARG A 155 1.58 -3.94 18.70
C ARG A 155 0.58 -2.84 19.00
N LEU A 156 -0.07 -2.32 17.98
CA LEU A 156 -1.10 -1.29 18.11
C LEU A 156 -2.49 -1.95 18.17
N ILE A 157 -3.29 -1.52 19.12
CA ILE A 157 -4.66 -2.02 19.34
C ILE A 157 -5.61 -1.01 18.72
N SER A 158 -6.15 -1.32 17.55
CA SER A 158 -6.99 -0.36 16.81
C SER A 158 -8.41 -0.21 17.34
N GLY A 159 -8.92 -1.19 18.06
CA GLY A 159 -10.33 -1.27 18.43
C GLY A 159 -11.27 -1.53 17.23
N CYS A 160 -10.72 -1.74 16.05
CA CYS A 160 -11.46 -2.04 14.83
C CYS A 160 -11.72 -3.55 14.70
N ARG A 161 -12.85 -3.89 14.08
CA ARG A 161 -13.18 -5.30 13.82
C ARG A 161 -12.44 -5.87 12.63
N TRP A 162 -12.24 -5.05 11.57
CA TRP A 162 -11.58 -5.49 10.34
C TRP A 162 -10.88 -4.32 9.66
N ILE A 163 -9.57 -4.30 9.78
CA ILE A 163 -8.73 -3.28 9.14
C ILE A 163 -8.72 -3.54 7.63
N SER A 164 -8.99 -2.49 6.85
CA SER A 164 -8.99 -2.52 5.39
C SER A 164 -7.75 -1.89 4.78
N SER A 165 -7.27 -0.80 5.38
CA SER A 165 -6.17 -0.01 4.85
C SER A 165 -5.39 0.66 5.98
N LEU A 166 -4.15 0.99 5.71
CA LEU A 166 -3.32 1.81 6.60
C LEU A 166 -2.36 2.68 5.78
N ASP A 167 -2.00 3.81 6.34
CA ASP A 167 -0.98 4.68 5.78
C ASP A 167 -0.25 5.45 6.88
N ILE A 168 1.02 5.80 6.64
CA ILE A 168 1.87 6.50 7.59
C ILE A 168 2.16 7.92 7.10
N HIS A 169 2.12 8.87 8.03
CA HIS A 169 2.49 10.25 7.74
C HIS A 169 3.98 10.35 7.41
N LYS A 170 4.37 11.36 6.62
CA LYS A 170 5.76 11.59 6.19
C LYS A 170 6.76 11.80 7.34
N SER A 171 6.31 12.27 8.51
CA SER A 171 7.15 12.36 9.71
C SER A 171 7.54 10.98 10.24
N GLY A 172 6.69 9.96 10.04
CA GLY A 172 6.86 8.61 10.56
C GLY A 172 6.20 8.37 11.92
N ASP A 173 5.70 9.41 12.58
CA ASP A 173 5.22 9.32 13.98
C ASP A 173 3.70 9.18 14.06
N HIS A 174 2.99 9.35 12.95
CA HIS A 174 1.53 9.22 12.90
C HIS A 174 1.10 8.19 11.87
N LEU A 175 0.15 7.35 12.27
CA LEU A 175 -0.42 6.30 11.44
C LEU A 175 -1.95 6.44 11.38
N ILE A 176 -2.53 6.33 10.19
CA ILE A 176 -3.97 6.19 10.01
C ILE A 176 -4.33 4.78 9.57
N VAL A 177 -5.46 4.31 10.06
CA VAL A 177 -6.00 2.99 9.76
C VAL A 177 -7.47 3.13 9.40
N GLY A 178 -7.86 2.63 8.24
CA GLY A 178 -9.25 2.50 7.82
C GLY A 178 -9.79 1.12 8.15
N SER A 179 -11.08 1.03 8.44
CA SER A 179 -11.72 -0.23 8.80
C SER A 179 -13.08 -0.42 8.12
N LEU A 180 -13.43 -1.68 7.87
CA LEU A 180 -14.72 -2.05 7.30
C LEU A 180 -15.89 -1.79 8.25
N ASP A 181 -15.63 -1.54 9.53
CA ASP A 181 -16.64 -1.16 10.53
C ASP A 181 -16.92 0.36 10.57
N ARG A 182 -16.69 1.06 9.46
CA ARG A 182 -16.98 2.49 9.25
C ARG A 182 -16.10 3.44 10.04
N ARG A 183 -15.03 2.93 10.65
CA ARG A 183 -14.10 3.71 11.48
C ARG A 183 -12.83 4.03 10.73
N MET A 184 -12.30 5.18 11.03
CA MET A 184 -10.94 5.56 10.73
C MET A 184 -10.27 5.92 12.05
N VAL A 185 -9.12 5.37 12.33
CA VAL A 185 -8.37 5.59 13.58
C VAL A 185 -7.03 6.20 13.29
N TRP A 186 -6.67 7.18 14.10
CA TRP A 186 -5.39 7.86 14.06
C TRP A 186 -4.57 7.47 15.28
N PHE A 187 -3.35 7.03 15.05
CA PHE A 187 -2.37 6.74 16.09
C PHE A 187 -1.29 7.80 16.08
N ASP A 188 -0.92 8.23 17.26
CA ASP A 188 0.36 8.84 17.56
C ASP A 188 1.27 7.72 18.09
N LEU A 189 2.32 7.39 17.34
CA LEU A 189 3.16 6.24 17.60
C LEU A 189 4.11 6.44 18.78
N ASP A 190 4.44 7.70 19.09
CA ASP A 190 5.29 8.03 20.21
C ASP A 190 4.50 8.07 21.52
N LEU A 191 3.23 8.48 21.46
CA LEU A 191 2.39 8.63 22.63
C LEU A 191 1.88 7.30 23.18
N SER A 192 1.30 6.43 22.31
CA SER A 192 0.54 5.27 22.79
C SER A 192 0.50 4.11 21.79
N SER A 193 0.05 2.93 22.28
CA SER A 193 -0.32 1.78 21.46
C SER A 193 -1.83 1.72 21.16
N THR A 194 -2.61 2.64 21.73
CA THR A 194 -4.04 2.82 21.48
C THR A 194 -4.27 4.02 20.57
N PRO A 195 -5.42 4.11 19.88
CA PRO A 195 -5.72 5.24 19.00
C PRO A 195 -5.73 6.57 19.76
N TYR A 196 -5.06 7.56 19.21
CA TYR A 196 -5.16 8.95 19.65
C TYR A 196 -6.57 9.52 19.36
N LYS A 197 -7.11 9.23 18.18
CA LYS A 197 -8.45 9.67 17.77
C LYS A 197 -9.16 8.62 16.93
N THR A 198 -10.47 8.46 17.15
CA THR A 198 -11.33 7.62 16.32
C THR A 198 -12.34 8.50 15.60
N LEU A 199 -12.37 8.41 14.28
CA LEU A 199 -13.21 9.21 13.40
C LEU A 199 -14.29 8.31 12.79
N LYS A 200 -15.54 8.80 12.79
CA LYS A 200 -16.72 8.09 12.25
C LYS A 200 -17.49 9.05 11.34
N TYR A 201 -16.96 9.28 10.15
CA TYR A 201 -17.59 10.18 9.17
C TYR A 201 -18.34 9.42 8.08
N HIS A 202 -18.02 8.13 7.87
CA HIS A 202 -18.60 7.31 6.83
C HIS A 202 -19.78 6.48 7.34
N GLU A 203 -20.77 6.30 6.47
CA GLU A 203 -21.95 5.47 6.74
C GLU A 203 -21.72 3.98 6.46
N ARG A 204 -20.71 3.68 5.60
CA ARG A 204 -20.34 2.32 5.22
C ARG A 204 -18.85 2.05 5.43
N ALA A 205 -18.41 0.88 4.99
CA ALA A 205 -17.04 0.42 5.17
C ALA A 205 -16.02 1.38 4.56
N VAL A 206 -14.98 1.74 5.32
CA VAL A 206 -13.84 2.49 4.80
C VAL A 206 -12.92 1.52 4.09
N ARG A 207 -12.65 1.75 2.79
CA ARG A 207 -11.83 0.88 1.94
C ARG A 207 -10.38 1.32 1.87
N ALA A 208 -10.15 2.61 1.77
CA ALA A 208 -8.81 3.17 1.66
C ALA A 208 -8.65 4.42 2.49
N VAL A 209 -7.47 4.61 3.04
CA VAL A 209 -7.03 5.83 3.73
C VAL A 209 -5.63 6.16 3.26
N GLN A 210 -5.33 7.45 3.10
CA GLN A 210 -4.02 7.91 2.69
C GLN A 210 -3.72 9.31 3.22
N PHE A 211 -2.44 9.57 3.59
CA PHE A 211 -1.89 10.90 3.77
C PHE A 211 -1.34 11.45 2.47
N HIS A 212 -1.43 12.75 2.28
CA HIS A 212 -0.71 13.42 1.22
C HIS A 212 0.75 13.64 1.65
N HIS A 213 1.71 13.35 0.74
CA HIS A 213 3.14 13.45 1.07
C HIS A 213 3.60 14.89 1.30
N ARG A 214 3.04 15.86 0.59
CA ARG A 214 3.50 17.25 0.61
C ARG A 214 2.60 18.18 1.43
N TYR A 215 1.30 18.07 1.22
CA TYR A 215 0.30 18.93 1.87
C TYR A 215 -0.22 18.30 3.16
N PRO A 216 -0.71 19.11 4.11
CA PRO A 216 -1.32 18.62 5.35
C PRO A 216 -2.74 18.09 5.08
N LEU A 217 -2.84 17.15 4.16
CA LEU A 217 -4.10 16.54 3.74
C LEU A 217 -4.12 15.05 4.02
N MET A 218 -5.29 14.56 4.30
CA MET A 218 -5.60 13.14 4.48
C MET A 218 -6.93 12.86 3.80
N ALA A 219 -7.07 11.67 3.23
CA ALA A 219 -8.32 11.25 2.61
C ALA A 219 -8.74 9.85 3.05
N SER A 220 -10.06 9.64 3.06
CA SER A 220 -10.65 8.33 3.26
C SER A 220 -11.72 8.05 2.21
N ALA A 221 -11.74 6.84 1.66
CA ALA A 221 -12.70 6.37 0.68
C ALA A 221 -13.57 5.26 1.26
N SER A 222 -14.86 5.26 0.92
CA SER A 222 -15.82 4.34 1.51
C SER A 222 -16.80 3.73 0.50
N ASP A 223 -17.40 2.63 0.92
CA ASP A 223 -18.51 1.96 0.23
C ASP A 223 -19.81 2.78 0.22
N ASP A 224 -19.86 3.93 0.89
CA ASP A 224 -20.96 4.91 0.78
C ASP A 224 -20.88 5.78 -0.48
N GLY A 225 -19.87 5.56 -1.34
CA GLY A 225 -19.66 6.29 -2.59
C GLY A 225 -18.99 7.65 -2.40
N SER A 226 -18.62 8.01 -1.18
CA SER A 226 -17.98 9.28 -0.86
C SER A 226 -16.49 9.13 -0.55
N VAL A 227 -15.76 10.20 -0.79
CA VAL A 227 -14.38 10.40 -0.31
C VAL A 227 -14.35 11.64 0.57
N HIS A 228 -13.91 11.49 1.80
CA HIS A 228 -13.77 12.59 2.73
C HIS A 228 -12.33 13.07 2.74
N ILE A 229 -12.17 14.38 2.57
CA ILE A 229 -10.86 15.07 2.65
C ILE A 229 -10.79 15.78 3.98
N PHE A 230 -9.67 15.63 4.66
CA PHE A 230 -9.40 16.26 5.95
C PHE A 230 -8.13 17.11 5.84
N HIS A 231 -8.17 18.28 6.46
CA HIS A 231 -6.94 18.96 6.82
C HIS A 231 -6.34 18.24 8.03
N SER A 232 -5.11 17.75 7.87
CA SER A 232 -4.42 16.93 8.86
C SER A 232 -3.04 17.50 9.16
N MET A 233 -3.02 18.57 9.98
CA MET A 233 -1.78 19.23 10.35
C MET A 233 -1.11 18.49 11.51
N VAL A 234 0.10 18.06 11.30
CA VAL A 234 0.99 17.54 12.32
C VAL A 234 2.05 18.59 12.62
N TYR A 235 2.19 18.94 13.89
CA TYR A 235 3.16 19.92 14.34
C TYR A 235 4.46 19.24 14.76
N SER A 236 5.59 19.87 14.52
CA SER A 236 6.89 19.44 15.05
C SER A 236 7.02 19.66 16.56
N ASP A 237 6.18 20.51 17.12
CA ASP A 237 6.09 20.77 18.55
C ASP A 237 5.22 19.72 19.22
N LEU A 238 5.81 18.89 20.08
CA LEU A 238 5.13 17.83 20.81
C LEU A 238 4.06 18.33 21.80
N MET A 239 4.06 19.63 22.13
CA MET A 239 3.03 20.25 22.98
C MET A 239 1.75 20.59 22.22
N ARG A 240 1.79 20.52 20.89
CA ARG A 240 0.62 20.80 20.03
C ARG A 240 0.03 19.52 19.50
N ASN A 241 -1.25 19.35 19.80
CA ASN A 241 -2.03 18.22 19.28
C ASN A 241 -2.21 18.32 17.77
N PRO A 242 -2.15 17.21 17.03
CA PRO A 242 -2.48 17.19 15.60
C PRO A 242 -3.88 17.71 15.34
N LEU A 243 -4.00 18.61 14.36
CA LEU A 243 -5.29 19.16 13.94
C LEU A 243 -5.90 18.30 12.84
N ILE A 244 -7.11 17.80 13.07
CA ILE A 244 -7.85 16.99 12.10
C ILE A 244 -9.22 17.64 11.92
N VAL A 245 -9.44 18.24 10.74
CA VAL A 245 -10.67 18.93 10.39
C VAL A 245 -11.19 18.43 9.04
N PRO A 246 -12.45 18.00 8.94
CA PRO A 246 -13.05 17.70 7.64
C PRO A 246 -13.15 18.97 6.79
N VAL A 247 -12.70 18.91 5.55
CA VAL A 247 -12.65 20.05 4.64
C VAL A 247 -13.66 19.90 3.52
N LYS A 248 -13.69 18.70 2.90
CA LYS A 248 -14.49 18.49 1.69
C LYS A 248 -14.99 17.04 1.60
N ILE A 249 -16.17 16.87 1.03
CA ILE A 249 -16.72 15.57 0.69
C ILE A 249 -16.82 15.49 -0.83
N LEU A 250 -16.10 14.58 -1.44
CA LEU A 250 -16.13 14.35 -2.87
C LEU A 250 -17.14 13.24 -3.15
N ARG A 251 -18.02 13.49 -4.11
CA ARG A 251 -19.05 12.57 -4.57
C ARG A 251 -18.98 12.46 -6.10
N GLY A 252 -19.26 11.30 -6.63
CA GLY A 252 -19.20 11.07 -8.09
C GLY A 252 -19.36 9.59 -8.43
N HIS A 253 -18.88 8.70 -7.54
CA HIS A 253 -19.00 7.26 -7.72
C HIS A 253 -20.41 6.77 -7.39
N THR A 254 -20.93 5.88 -8.24
CA THR A 254 -22.18 5.17 -8.00
C THR A 254 -21.92 3.87 -7.26
N ILE A 255 -22.81 3.54 -6.31
CA ILE A 255 -22.68 2.33 -5.53
C ILE A 255 -23.15 1.13 -6.38
N GLN A 256 -22.26 0.16 -6.57
CA GLN A 256 -22.58 -1.11 -7.26
C GLN A 256 -22.27 -2.29 -6.35
N ASN A 257 -23.18 -3.25 -6.27
CA ASN A 257 -23.04 -4.44 -5.45
C ASN A 257 -22.63 -4.15 -3.98
N ARG A 258 -23.17 -3.08 -3.40
CA ARG A 258 -22.88 -2.56 -2.05
C ARG A 258 -21.48 -1.96 -1.89
N HIS A 259 -20.71 -1.81 -2.97
CA HIS A 259 -19.40 -1.19 -2.98
C HIS A 259 -19.47 0.18 -3.65
N GLY A 260 -18.78 1.14 -3.10
CA GLY A 260 -18.66 2.48 -3.63
C GLY A 260 -17.24 2.76 -4.12
N VAL A 261 -16.46 3.53 -3.36
CA VAL A 261 -15.08 3.87 -3.70
C VAL A 261 -14.15 2.80 -3.11
N LEU A 262 -13.42 2.11 -3.98
CA LEU A 262 -12.57 0.97 -3.59
C LEU A 262 -11.16 1.40 -3.19
N THR A 263 -10.63 2.40 -3.87
CA THR A 263 -9.28 2.90 -3.60
C THR A 263 -9.15 4.37 -3.93
N LEU A 264 -8.12 4.99 -3.38
CA LEU A 264 -7.73 6.36 -3.66
C LEU A 264 -6.20 6.47 -3.72
N ALA A 265 -5.72 7.48 -4.43
CA ALA A 265 -4.30 7.83 -4.47
C ALA A 265 -4.13 9.34 -4.62
N PHE A 266 -3.37 9.96 -3.73
CA PHE A 266 -2.96 11.34 -3.91
C PHE A 266 -1.88 11.46 -4.97
N HIS A 267 -1.90 12.56 -5.71
CA HIS A 267 -0.78 12.96 -6.54
C HIS A 267 0.42 13.31 -5.63
N PRO A 268 1.65 12.91 -5.97
CA PRO A 268 2.79 13.06 -5.06
C PRO A 268 3.13 14.51 -4.72
N THR A 269 2.88 15.47 -5.62
CA THR A 269 3.29 16.86 -5.48
C THR A 269 2.17 17.89 -5.58
N GLN A 270 1.04 17.55 -6.21
CA GLN A 270 -0.10 18.45 -6.41
C GLN A 270 -1.25 18.09 -5.47
N PRO A 271 -2.12 19.04 -5.09
CA PRO A 271 -3.29 18.76 -4.26
C PRO A 271 -4.40 18.09 -5.07
N TRP A 272 -4.06 17.00 -5.75
CA TRP A 272 -4.98 16.21 -6.56
C TRP A 272 -5.16 14.82 -5.97
N ILE A 273 -6.33 14.27 -6.18
CA ILE A 273 -6.64 12.90 -5.75
C ILE A 273 -7.31 12.12 -6.88
N PHE A 274 -6.83 10.93 -7.09
CA PHE A 274 -7.45 9.92 -7.94
C PHE A 274 -8.28 8.98 -7.08
N THR A 275 -9.45 8.62 -7.55
CA THR A 275 -10.33 7.66 -6.88
C THR A 275 -10.84 6.64 -7.89
N ALA A 276 -10.92 5.38 -7.49
CA ALA A 276 -11.46 4.32 -8.31
C ALA A 276 -12.61 3.62 -7.58
N GLY A 277 -13.73 3.46 -8.26
CA GLY A 277 -14.97 2.92 -7.71
C GLY A 277 -15.35 1.56 -8.25
N ALA A 278 -16.32 0.94 -7.61
CA ALA A 278 -16.95 -0.30 -8.07
C ALA A 278 -17.79 -0.12 -9.36
N ASP A 279 -18.05 1.13 -9.72
CA ASP A 279 -18.72 1.54 -10.98
C ASP A 279 -17.80 1.46 -12.20
N GLY A 280 -16.56 0.96 -12.04
CA GLY A 280 -15.57 0.85 -13.11
C GLY A 280 -14.99 2.18 -13.57
N LYS A 281 -15.24 3.27 -12.84
CA LYS A 281 -14.76 4.61 -13.18
C LYS A 281 -13.57 5.02 -12.31
N ILE A 282 -12.71 5.85 -12.89
CA ILE A 282 -11.64 6.56 -12.19
C ILE A 282 -11.94 8.05 -12.31
N PHE A 283 -11.99 8.75 -11.19
CA PHE A 283 -12.12 10.20 -11.14
C PHE A 283 -10.82 10.84 -10.68
N LEU A 284 -10.50 11.97 -11.29
CA LEU A 284 -9.48 12.91 -10.84
C LEU A 284 -10.19 14.15 -10.27
N TYR A 285 -9.90 14.47 -9.03
CA TYR A 285 -10.30 15.72 -8.39
C TYR A 285 -9.06 16.58 -8.23
N GLN A 286 -9.17 17.79 -8.73
CA GLN A 286 -8.11 18.81 -8.62
C GLN A 286 -8.53 19.84 -7.56
N ASP A 287 -7.55 20.57 -7.04
CA ASP A 287 -7.75 21.67 -6.09
C ASP A 287 -8.61 21.30 -4.86
N ILE A 288 -8.20 20.22 -4.21
CA ILE A 288 -8.86 19.66 -3.02
C ILE A 288 -8.32 20.25 -1.71
#